data_1f49eb5295462389423598fb2e7ff149
#
_entry.id   1f49eb5295462389423598fb2e7ff149
#
_cell.length_a   1.000
_cell.length_b   1.000
_cell.length_c   1.000
_cell.angle_alpha   90.00
_cell.angle_beta   90.00
_cell.angle_gamma   90.00
#
_symmetry.space_group_name_H-M   'P 1'
#
loop_
_entity.id
_entity.type
_entity.pdbx_description
1 polymer ?
#
loop_
_entity_poly.entity_id
_entity_poly.type
_entity_poly.pdbx_seq_one_letter_code
_entity_poly.pdbx_strand_id
1 'polypeptide(L)'
;MMAFLRSTVHFVWLLLTVVPYALFILGMAAVGVKGQRLYWLAAKWLTMAIQSARVLMGIQYRITGMENLPTGSTSPAVLLVKHQSTYETFLMPAIMPHPLAYVFKRELLSIPFFGWAMARLDMIHIDRSQRAQAFTKVVQQGRELLAQGVWVIMFPEGTRIPRGEAGVYKTGGTRLAIETGAPVIPIAVTSAKCWPRKAFVKHAGMVDVTAIDRKSVV
;
A
#
# COMPACT_ATOMS: atom_id res chain seq x y z
N MET A 1 -3.87 -28.82 -7.89
CA MET A 1 -3.28 -28.60 -9.21
C MET A 1 -3.71 -27.26 -9.85
N MET A 2 -4.99 -26.98 -10.03
CA MET A 2 -5.50 -25.73 -10.64
C MET A 2 -5.00 -24.44 -9.96
N ALA A 3 -5.06 -24.34 -8.61
CA ALA A 3 -4.60 -23.14 -7.88
C ALA A 3 -3.10 -22.88 -8.05
N PHE A 4 -2.29 -23.93 -8.10
CA PHE A 4 -0.86 -23.82 -8.38
C PHE A 4 -0.60 -23.25 -9.77
N LEU A 5 -1.24 -23.81 -10.80
CA LEU A 5 -1.11 -23.36 -12.19
C LEU A 5 -1.50 -21.86 -12.33
N ARG A 6 -2.65 -21.49 -11.77
CA ARG A 6 -3.11 -20.08 -11.78
C ARG A 6 -2.13 -19.15 -11.08
N SER A 7 -1.58 -19.57 -9.93
CA SER A 7 -0.57 -18.80 -9.21
C SER A 7 0.72 -18.65 -10.00
N THR A 8 1.15 -19.69 -10.71
CA THR A 8 2.33 -19.65 -11.58
C THR A 8 2.11 -18.70 -12.76
N VAL A 9 0.99 -18.79 -13.44
CA VAL A 9 0.66 -17.88 -14.56
C VAL A 9 0.65 -16.43 -14.09
N HIS A 10 0.00 -16.14 -12.96
CA HIS A 10 -0.03 -14.80 -12.40
C HIS A 10 1.37 -14.31 -11.96
N PHE A 11 2.19 -15.18 -11.37
CA PHE A 11 3.56 -14.84 -10.98
C PHE A 11 4.43 -14.49 -12.19
N VAL A 12 4.35 -15.30 -13.25
CA VAL A 12 5.04 -15.02 -14.53
C VAL A 12 4.55 -13.69 -15.12
N TRP A 13 3.25 -13.43 -15.10
CA TRP A 13 2.68 -12.17 -15.56
C TRP A 13 3.26 -10.98 -14.76
N LEU A 14 3.33 -11.08 -13.42
CA LEU A 14 3.94 -10.03 -12.59
C LEU A 14 5.40 -9.78 -12.98
N LEU A 15 6.21 -10.85 -13.15
CA LEU A 15 7.62 -10.73 -13.52
C LEU A 15 7.81 -10.07 -14.90
N LEU A 16 7.01 -10.49 -15.89
CA LEU A 16 7.11 -9.98 -17.26
C LEU A 16 6.64 -8.52 -17.37
N THR A 17 5.78 -8.06 -16.48
CA THR A 17 5.23 -6.70 -16.55
C THR A 17 5.89 -5.70 -15.61
N VAL A 18 6.43 -6.14 -14.46
CA VAL A 18 7.03 -5.21 -13.48
C VAL A 18 8.27 -4.50 -14.02
N VAL A 19 9.14 -5.22 -14.74
CA VAL A 19 10.40 -4.65 -15.25
C VAL A 19 10.16 -3.61 -16.35
N PRO A 20 9.42 -3.93 -17.45
CA PRO A 20 9.09 -2.93 -18.46
C PRO A 20 8.34 -1.72 -17.88
N TYR A 21 7.43 -1.97 -16.94
CA TYR A 21 6.66 -0.88 -16.33
C TYR A 21 7.52 0.00 -15.41
N ALA A 22 8.44 -0.60 -14.65
CA ALA A 22 9.41 0.15 -13.85
C ALA A 22 10.33 1.01 -14.74
N LEU A 23 10.79 0.48 -15.86
CA LEU A 23 11.56 1.24 -16.85
C LEU A 23 10.74 2.40 -17.44
N PHE A 24 9.45 2.19 -17.74
CA PHE A 24 8.54 3.25 -18.16
C PHE A 24 8.44 4.36 -17.10
N ILE A 25 8.25 4.02 -15.82
CA ILE A 25 8.20 5.01 -14.72
C ILE A 25 9.52 5.77 -14.59
N LEU A 26 10.66 5.08 -14.72
CA LEU A 26 11.98 5.72 -14.71
C LEU A 26 12.16 6.69 -15.91
N GLY A 27 11.72 6.30 -17.09
CA GLY A 27 11.71 7.15 -18.29
C GLY A 27 10.83 8.38 -18.09
N MET A 28 9.61 8.23 -17.57
CA MET A 28 8.71 9.35 -17.27
C MET A 28 9.32 10.30 -16.22
N ALA A 29 9.99 9.76 -15.21
CA ALA A 29 10.70 10.58 -14.23
C ALA A 29 11.89 11.33 -14.84
N ALA A 30 12.62 10.70 -15.77
CA ALA A 30 13.76 11.32 -16.48
C ALA A 30 13.33 12.49 -17.37
N VAL A 31 12.12 12.45 -17.95
CA VAL A 31 11.56 13.58 -18.72
C VAL A 31 10.81 14.60 -17.85
N GLY A 32 11.00 14.56 -16.52
CA GLY A 32 10.51 15.57 -15.58
C GLY A 32 9.11 15.33 -15.03
N VAL A 33 8.46 14.19 -15.29
CA VAL A 33 7.20 13.84 -14.63
C VAL A 33 7.48 13.44 -13.18
N LYS A 34 6.82 14.07 -12.22
CA LYS A 34 7.02 13.86 -10.77
C LYS A 34 5.73 14.07 -9.98
N GLY A 35 5.81 13.86 -8.66
CA GLY A 35 4.69 14.08 -7.74
C GLY A 35 3.50 13.17 -8.04
N GLN A 36 2.30 13.69 -7.83
CA GLN A 36 1.06 12.94 -8.01
C GLN A 36 0.87 12.39 -9.43
N ARG A 37 1.37 13.07 -10.48
CA ARG A 37 1.27 12.57 -11.86
C ARG A 37 2.05 11.26 -12.02
N LEU A 38 3.28 11.20 -11.50
CA LEU A 38 4.09 9.99 -11.55
C LEU A 38 3.50 8.89 -10.69
N TYR A 39 2.94 9.24 -9.53
CA TYR A 39 2.22 8.30 -8.65
C TYR A 39 1.08 7.61 -9.41
N TRP A 40 0.19 8.36 -10.07
CA TRP A 40 -0.94 7.77 -10.77
C TRP A 40 -0.54 6.90 -11.95
N LEU A 41 0.56 7.22 -12.61
CA LEU A 41 1.15 6.31 -13.61
C LEU A 41 1.59 5.00 -12.95
N ALA A 42 2.30 5.06 -11.83
CA ALA A 42 2.73 3.86 -11.12
C ALA A 42 1.54 3.04 -10.56
N ALA A 43 0.52 3.70 -10.03
CA ALA A 43 -0.69 3.08 -9.51
C ALA A 43 -1.48 2.29 -10.59
N LYS A 44 -1.39 2.68 -11.86
CA LYS A 44 -1.99 1.91 -12.97
C LYS A 44 -1.44 0.49 -13.06
N TRP A 45 -0.14 0.28 -12.85
CA TRP A 45 0.41 -1.08 -12.83
C TRP A 45 -0.14 -1.90 -11.66
N LEU A 46 -0.27 -1.28 -10.48
CA LEU A 46 -0.87 -1.94 -9.31
C LEU A 46 -2.34 -2.30 -9.56
N THR A 47 -3.09 -1.42 -10.22
CA THR A 47 -4.46 -1.71 -10.67
C THR A 47 -4.50 -2.89 -11.65
N MET A 48 -3.59 -2.93 -12.64
CA MET A 48 -3.48 -4.06 -13.56
C MET A 48 -3.11 -5.35 -12.83
N ALA A 49 -2.23 -5.29 -11.82
CA ALA A 49 -1.86 -6.45 -11.00
C ALA A 49 -3.05 -6.99 -10.18
N ILE A 50 -3.91 -6.12 -9.66
CA ILE A 50 -5.16 -6.52 -8.98
C ILE A 50 -6.15 -7.11 -9.98
N GLN A 51 -6.31 -6.53 -11.18
CA GLN A 51 -7.19 -7.08 -12.22
C GLN A 51 -6.68 -8.43 -12.74
N SER A 52 -5.38 -8.60 -12.92
CA SER A 52 -4.81 -9.91 -13.29
C SER A 52 -5.03 -10.96 -12.20
N ALA A 53 -4.94 -10.59 -10.93
CA ALA A 53 -5.29 -11.48 -9.81
C ALA A 53 -6.77 -11.86 -9.83
N ARG A 54 -7.65 -10.93 -10.18
CA ARG A 54 -9.08 -11.19 -10.34
C ARG A 54 -9.36 -12.18 -11.47
N VAL A 55 -8.77 -11.96 -12.64
CA VAL A 55 -9.03 -12.78 -13.84
C VAL A 55 -8.32 -14.13 -13.74
N LEU A 56 -7.03 -14.15 -13.43
CA LEU A 56 -6.22 -15.37 -13.47
C LEU A 56 -6.41 -16.26 -12.25
N MET A 57 -6.54 -15.65 -11.05
CA MET A 57 -6.63 -16.39 -9.80
C MET A 57 -8.04 -16.44 -9.19
N GLY A 58 -9.00 -15.65 -9.70
CA GLY A 58 -10.35 -15.57 -9.15
C GLY A 58 -10.42 -14.88 -7.78
N ILE A 59 -9.46 -13.98 -7.47
CA ILE A 59 -9.47 -13.21 -6.23
C ILE A 59 -10.30 -11.94 -6.44
N GLN A 60 -11.52 -11.93 -5.91
CA GLN A 60 -12.42 -10.78 -5.92
C GLN A 60 -12.17 -9.91 -4.69
N TYR A 61 -12.63 -8.66 -4.71
CA TYR A 61 -12.67 -7.82 -3.51
C TYR A 61 -14.00 -7.09 -3.40
N ARG A 62 -14.39 -6.79 -2.17
CA ARG A 62 -15.56 -6.00 -1.81
C ARG A 62 -15.15 -4.93 -0.84
N ILE A 63 -15.57 -3.69 -1.10
CA ILE A 63 -15.22 -2.52 -0.29
C ILE A 63 -16.47 -2.01 0.40
N THR A 64 -16.32 -1.66 1.68
CA THR A 64 -17.35 -1.01 2.50
C THR A 64 -16.74 0.15 3.27
N GLY A 65 -17.55 1.13 3.66
CA GLY A 65 -17.10 2.25 4.49
C GLY A 65 -16.33 3.34 3.72
N MET A 66 -16.40 3.39 2.38
CA MET A 66 -15.75 4.45 1.61
C MET A 66 -16.30 5.84 1.95
N GLU A 67 -17.53 5.91 2.41
CA GLU A 67 -18.19 7.12 2.93
C GLU A 67 -17.50 7.70 4.17
N ASN A 68 -16.71 6.91 4.88
CA ASN A 68 -15.94 7.33 6.04
C ASN A 68 -14.63 8.06 5.68
N LEU A 69 -14.24 8.01 4.40
CA LEU A 69 -13.05 8.70 3.93
C LEU A 69 -13.27 10.22 3.88
N PRO A 70 -12.24 11.03 4.19
CA PRO A 70 -12.34 12.47 4.04
C PRO A 70 -12.66 12.86 2.60
N THR A 71 -13.59 13.80 2.43
CA THR A 71 -13.96 14.37 1.14
C THR A 71 -13.16 15.64 0.87
N GLY A 72 -12.84 15.89 -0.39
CA GLY A 72 -12.06 17.07 -0.81
C GLY A 72 -10.65 16.70 -1.30
N SER A 73 -10.22 17.36 -2.36
CA SER A 73 -8.98 17.03 -3.10
C SER A 73 -7.68 17.19 -2.29
N THR A 74 -7.71 17.97 -1.21
CA THR A 74 -6.55 18.26 -0.33
C THR A 74 -6.76 17.78 1.11
N SER A 75 -7.88 17.11 1.41
CA SER A 75 -8.17 16.63 2.76
C SER A 75 -7.12 15.58 3.18
N PRO A 76 -6.38 15.78 4.29
CA PRO A 76 -5.36 14.85 4.73
C PRO A 76 -5.97 13.60 5.34
N ALA A 77 -5.27 12.47 5.26
CA ALA A 77 -5.59 11.26 6.03
C ALA A 77 -4.36 10.39 6.30
N VAL A 78 -4.34 9.73 7.46
CA VAL A 78 -3.40 8.67 7.80
C VAL A 78 -4.17 7.35 7.77
N LEU A 79 -3.84 6.49 6.81
CA LEU A 79 -4.46 5.17 6.68
C LEU A 79 -3.69 4.15 7.52
N LEU A 80 -4.36 3.50 8.47
CA LEU A 80 -3.80 2.38 9.24
C LEU A 80 -4.42 1.08 8.74
N VAL A 81 -3.69 0.39 7.87
CA VAL A 81 -4.18 -0.79 7.17
C VAL A 81 -3.70 -2.07 7.83
N LYS A 82 -4.61 -3.02 8.09
CA LYS A 82 -4.27 -4.37 8.54
C LYS A 82 -3.32 -5.04 7.55
N HIS A 83 -2.20 -5.60 8.05
CA HIS A 83 -1.16 -6.19 7.19
C HIS A 83 -1.11 -7.71 7.29
N GLN A 84 -1.60 -8.40 6.27
CA GLN A 84 -1.66 -9.87 6.23
C GLN A 84 -1.00 -10.47 4.98
N SER A 85 -0.90 -9.71 3.88
CA SER A 85 -0.52 -10.19 2.57
C SER A 85 0.29 -9.14 1.78
N THR A 86 0.73 -9.49 0.59
CA THR A 86 1.19 -8.51 -0.40
C THR A 86 -0.01 -7.89 -1.15
N TYR A 87 -1.15 -8.56 -1.14
CA TYR A 87 -2.33 -8.16 -1.89
C TYR A 87 -2.84 -6.76 -1.50
N GLU A 88 -2.98 -6.47 -0.19
CA GLU A 88 -3.44 -5.14 0.25
C GLU A 88 -2.45 -4.03 -0.11
N THR A 89 -1.15 -4.34 -0.22
CA THR A 89 -0.15 -3.35 -0.66
C THR A 89 -0.39 -2.93 -2.13
N PHE A 90 -0.89 -3.84 -2.95
CA PHE A 90 -1.26 -3.57 -4.34
C PHE A 90 -2.67 -2.99 -4.45
N LEU A 91 -3.58 -3.44 -3.59
CA LEU A 91 -4.99 -3.06 -3.65
C LEU A 91 -5.21 -1.60 -3.24
N MET A 92 -4.56 -1.12 -2.16
CA MET A 92 -4.81 0.23 -1.66
C MET A 92 -4.61 1.32 -2.72
N PRO A 93 -3.51 1.35 -3.51
CA PRO A 93 -3.36 2.36 -4.58
C PRO A 93 -4.38 2.23 -5.72
N ALA A 94 -4.98 1.05 -5.88
CA ALA A 94 -5.97 0.81 -6.92
C ALA A 94 -7.38 1.28 -6.55
N ILE A 95 -7.67 1.47 -5.25
CA ILE A 95 -9.02 1.78 -4.76
C ILE A 95 -9.14 3.11 -4.02
N MET A 96 -8.04 3.68 -3.53
CA MET A 96 -8.08 4.93 -2.79
C MET A 96 -8.20 6.15 -3.73
N PRO A 97 -8.97 7.17 -3.34
CA PRO A 97 -9.20 8.36 -4.19
C PRO A 97 -8.03 9.36 -4.19
N HIS A 98 -7.08 9.21 -3.26
CA HIS A 98 -5.91 10.07 -3.13
C HIS A 98 -4.61 9.30 -3.37
N PRO A 99 -3.53 9.98 -3.81
CA PRO A 99 -2.21 9.39 -3.84
C PRO A 99 -1.78 8.93 -2.46
N LEU A 100 -1.07 7.80 -2.37
CA LEU A 100 -0.63 7.19 -1.12
C LEU A 100 0.89 7.25 -0.99
N ALA A 101 1.38 7.79 0.11
CA ALA A 101 2.77 7.69 0.53
C ALA A 101 2.94 6.52 1.51
N TYR A 102 3.56 5.45 1.06
CA TYR A 102 3.86 4.29 1.90
C TYR A 102 5.04 4.57 2.82
N VAL A 103 4.88 4.21 4.10
CA VAL A 103 6.01 4.10 5.02
C VAL A 103 6.59 2.69 4.94
N PHE A 104 7.80 2.56 4.39
CA PHE A 104 8.40 1.27 4.09
C PHE A 104 9.90 1.19 4.47
N LYS A 105 10.45 -0.02 4.43
CA LYS A 105 11.86 -0.28 4.72
C LYS A 105 12.76 0.24 3.61
N ARG A 106 13.83 0.96 3.97
CA ARG A 106 14.83 1.50 3.04
C ARG A 106 15.44 0.43 2.12
N GLU A 107 15.61 -0.80 2.61
CA GLU A 107 16.19 -1.91 1.87
C GLU A 107 15.39 -2.30 0.61
N LEU A 108 14.11 -1.94 0.52
CA LEU A 108 13.32 -2.18 -0.69
C LEU A 108 13.78 -1.31 -1.88
N LEU A 109 14.49 -0.22 -1.62
CA LEU A 109 15.06 0.63 -2.68
C LEU A 109 16.21 -0.05 -3.44
N SER A 110 16.86 -1.07 -2.86
CA SER A 110 17.93 -1.83 -3.50
C SER A 110 17.41 -2.90 -4.48
N ILE A 111 16.11 -3.17 -4.52
CA ILE A 111 15.53 -4.12 -5.48
C ILE A 111 15.63 -3.51 -6.89
N PRO A 112 16.35 -4.17 -7.83
CA PRO A 112 16.52 -3.65 -9.18
C PRO A 112 15.17 -3.34 -9.85
N PHE A 113 15.13 -2.29 -10.65
CA PHE A 113 13.97 -1.77 -11.35
C PHE A 113 12.84 -1.31 -10.43
N PHE A 114 12.25 -2.21 -9.65
CA PHE A 114 11.13 -1.89 -8.73
C PHE A 114 11.54 -0.85 -7.68
N GLY A 115 12.63 -1.08 -6.97
CA GLY A 115 13.14 -0.16 -5.94
C GLY A 115 13.58 1.19 -6.54
N TRP A 116 14.19 1.16 -7.73
CA TRP A 116 14.58 2.38 -8.43
C TRP A 116 13.37 3.21 -8.87
N ALA A 117 12.31 2.58 -9.36
CA ALA A 117 11.05 3.26 -9.68
C ALA A 117 10.39 3.81 -8.41
N MET A 118 10.34 3.03 -7.31
CA MET A 118 9.82 3.50 -6.03
C MET A 118 10.58 4.71 -5.47
N ALA A 119 11.90 4.78 -5.70
CA ALA A 119 12.72 5.92 -5.27
C ALA A 119 12.37 7.23 -5.99
N ARG A 120 11.61 7.18 -7.09
CA ARG A 120 11.12 8.36 -7.84
C ARG A 120 9.73 8.82 -7.39
N LEU A 121 9.06 8.05 -6.54
CA LEU A 121 7.75 8.38 -5.99
C LEU A 121 7.90 9.05 -4.62
N ASP A 122 6.92 9.86 -4.26
CA ASP A 122 6.87 10.55 -2.97
C ASP A 122 6.48 9.57 -1.86
N MET A 123 7.44 8.73 -1.47
CA MET A 123 7.30 7.68 -0.47
C MET A 123 8.19 7.94 0.74
N ILE A 124 7.82 7.44 1.89
CA ILE A 124 8.58 7.60 3.14
C ILE A 124 9.34 6.32 3.45
N HIS A 125 10.64 6.30 3.17
CA HIS A 125 11.49 5.17 3.52
C HIS A 125 12.16 5.38 4.88
N ILE A 126 12.18 4.34 5.71
CA ILE A 126 12.73 4.36 7.06
C ILE A 126 13.82 3.30 7.25
N ASP A 127 14.83 3.67 8.00
CA ASP A 127 15.76 2.73 8.61
C ASP A 127 15.24 2.36 10.01
N ARG A 128 14.83 1.12 10.19
CA ARG A 128 14.23 0.66 11.46
C ARG A 128 15.24 0.46 12.58
N SER A 129 16.54 0.45 12.28
CA SER A 129 17.60 0.41 13.29
C SER A 129 17.68 1.73 14.06
N GLN A 130 17.34 2.85 13.39
CA GLN A 130 17.41 4.22 13.94
C GLN A 130 16.01 4.71 14.34
N ARG A 131 15.39 4.08 15.32
CA ARG A 131 13.97 4.28 15.68
C ARG A 131 13.53 5.75 15.86
N ALA A 132 14.29 6.54 16.60
CA ALA A 132 13.95 7.96 16.87
C ALA A 132 14.04 8.80 15.60
N GLN A 133 15.14 8.69 14.84
CA GLN A 133 15.34 9.41 13.59
C GLN A 133 14.33 8.97 12.51
N ALA A 134 14.03 7.66 12.45
CA ALA A 134 13.01 7.14 11.54
C ALA A 134 11.64 7.79 11.81
N PHE A 135 11.26 7.95 13.07
CA PHE A 135 10.00 8.60 13.43
C PHE A 135 10.00 10.11 13.08
N THR A 136 11.07 10.84 13.42
CA THR A 136 11.20 12.27 13.05
C THR A 136 11.06 12.46 11.54
N LYS A 137 11.68 11.60 10.74
CA LYS A 137 11.57 11.62 9.28
C LYS A 137 10.13 11.37 8.81
N VAL A 138 9.44 10.39 9.42
CA VAL A 138 8.03 10.11 9.08
C VAL A 138 7.15 11.31 9.35
N VAL A 139 7.32 11.99 10.49
CA VAL A 139 6.54 13.19 10.84
C VAL A 139 6.83 14.34 9.89
N GLN A 140 8.10 14.64 9.63
CA GLN A 140 8.48 15.73 8.76
C GLN A 140 7.96 15.52 7.33
N GLN A 141 8.31 14.41 6.70
CA GLN A 141 7.88 14.12 5.33
C GLN A 141 6.37 13.87 5.24
N GLY A 142 5.78 13.22 6.25
CA GLY A 142 4.34 12.99 6.30
C GLY A 142 3.55 14.29 6.36
N ARG A 143 4.01 15.28 7.13
CA ARG A 143 3.38 16.61 7.18
C ARG A 143 3.37 17.31 5.83
N GLU A 144 4.51 17.30 5.13
CA GLU A 144 4.65 17.92 3.80
C GLU A 144 3.74 17.23 2.77
N LEU A 145 3.67 15.90 2.78
CA LEU A 145 2.85 15.12 1.86
C LEU A 145 1.34 15.28 2.14
N LEU A 146 0.95 15.23 3.41
CA LEU A 146 -0.44 15.45 3.82
C LEU A 146 -0.94 16.85 3.43
N ALA A 147 -0.10 17.88 3.54
CA ALA A 147 -0.43 19.23 3.09
C ALA A 147 -0.63 19.34 1.57
N GLN A 148 -0.07 18.40 0.79
CA GLN A 148 -0.24 18.30 -0.66
C GLN A 148 -1.42 17.40 -1.07
N GLY A 149 -2.21 16.88 -0.13
CA GLY A 149 -3.31 15.95 -0.39
C GLY A 149 -2.85 14.51 -0.68
N VAL A 150 -1.59 14.18 -0.39
CA VAL A 150 -1.05 12.81 -0.44
C VAL A 150 -1.30 12.14 0.91
N TRP A 151 -2.05 11.06 0.94
CA TRP A 151 -2.35 10.36 2.18
C TRP A 151 -1.18 9.46 2.61
N VAL A 152 -0.89 9.43 3.90
CA VAL A 152 0.14 8.54 4.42
C VAL A 152 -0.48 7.21 4.81
N ILE A 153 0.04 6.12 4.24
CA ILE A 153 -0.40 4.75 4.56
C ILE A 153 0.65 4.02 5.36
N MET A 154 0.21 3.41 6.46
CA MET A 154 1.06 2.62 7.35
C MET A 154 0.38 1.30 7.71
N PHE A 155 1.22 0.30 7.94
CA PHE A 155 0.81 -0.99 8.49
C PHE A 155 1.22 -1.04 9.97
N PRO A 156 0.29 -0.88 10.91
CA PRO A 156 0.63 -0.71 12.34
C PRO A 156 1.34 -1.92 12.95
N GLU A 157 1.14 -3.12 12.41
CA GLU A 157 1.88 -4.33 12.84
C GLU A 157 3.37 -4.27 12.45
N GLY A 158 3.73 -3.48 11.43
CA GLY A 158 5.08 -3.39 10.88
C GLY A 158 5.61 -4.66 10.20
N THR A 159 4.82 -5.71 10.16
CA THR A 159 5.07 -6.97 9.44
C THR A 159 3.74 -7.64 9.11
N ARG A 160 3.74 -8.54 8.12
CA ARG A 160 2.54 -9.31 7.79
C ARG A 160 2.22 -10.32 8.87
N ILE A 161 1.03 -10.26 9.43
CA ILE A 161 0.54 -11.17 10.49
C ILE A 161 -0.28 -12.29 9.84
N PRO A 162 -0.05 -13.56 10.19
CA PRO A 162 -0.84 -14.68 9.69
C PRO A 162 -2.34 -14.52 10.00
N ARG A 163 -3.18 -15.20 9.21
CA ARG A 163 -4.61 -15.24 9.44
C ARG A 163 -4.91 -15.92 10.78
N GLY A 164 -5.82 -15.33 11.56
CA GLY A 164 -6.20 -15.82 12.89
C GLY A 164 -5.31 -15.35 14.04
N GLU A 165 -4.20 -14.68 13.71
CA GLU A 165 -3.30 -14.13 14.72
C GLU A 165 -3.50 -12.62 14.88
N ALA A 166 -3.25 -12.12 16.09
CA ALA A 166 -3.21 -10.70 16.42
C ALA A 166 -1.74 -10.25 16.53
N GLY A 167 -1.38 -9.20 15.82
CA GLY A 167 -0.08 -8.55 15.92
C GLY A 167 -0.10 -7.42 16.96
N VAL A 168 1.08 -7.06 17.48
CA VAL A 168 1.23 -5.89 18.33
C VAL A 168 1.25 -4.64 17.45
N TYR A 169 0.32 -3.72 17.66
CA TYR A 169 0.25 -2.45 16.94
C TYR A 169 1.29 -1.46 17.46
N LYS A 170 2.05 -0.90 16.53
CA LYS A 170 3.03 0.16 16.80
C LYS A 170 2.35 1.52 16.74
N THR A 171 2.76 2.41 17.61
CA THR A 171 2.15 3.74 17.78
C THR A 171 2.58 4.77 16.73
N GLY A 172 3.46 4.41 15.78
CA GLY A 172 4.01 5.37 14.81
C GLY A 172 2.96 6.10 13.97
N GLY A 173 1.91 5.40 13.54
CA GLY A 173 0.83 6.01 12.75
C GLY A 173 -0.06 6.93 13.58
N THR A 174 -0.41 6.53 14.81
CA THR A 174 -1.19 7.36 15.75
C THR A 174 -0.41 8.62 16.13
N ARG A 175 0.89 8.48 16.42
CA ARG A 175 1.75 9.64 16.71
C ARG A 175 1.88 10.59 15.52
N LEU A 176 2.01 10.06 14.28
CA LEU A 176 1.99 10.90 13.07
C LEU A 176 0.68 11.70 12.98
N ALA A 177 -0.46 11.06 13.20
CA ALA A 177 -1.76 11.72 13.16
C ALA A 177 -1.87 12.84 14.21
N ILE A 178 -1.44 12.59 15.43
CA ILE A 178 -1.40 13.62 16.52
C ILE A 178 -0.52 14.79 16.12
N GLU A 179 0.70 14.54 15.64
CA GLU A 179 1.68 15.59 15.26
C GLU A 179 1.24 16.41 14.04
N THR A 180 0.38 15.85 13.18
CA THR A 180 -0.07 16.52 11.94
C THR A 180 -1.51 17.03 12.02
N GLY A 181 -2.29 16.61 13.01
CA GLY A 181 -3.73 16.86 13.09
C GLY A 181 -4.56 16.10 12.04
N ALA A 182 -3.95 15.18 11.29
CA ALA A 182 -4.64 14.44 10.24
C ALA A 182 -5.55 13.35 10.82
N PRO A 183 -6.75 13.15 10.28
CA PRO A 183 -7.63 12.06 10.72
C PRO A 183 -7.02 10.69 10.42
N VAL A 184 -7.22 9.76 11.35
CA VAL A 184 -6.85 8.35 11.19
C VAL A 184 -8.04 7.59 10.61
N ILE A 185 -7.79 6.81 9.56
CA ILE A 185 -8.76 5.89 8.97
C ILE A 185 -8.22 4.47 9.13
N PRO A 186 -8.75 3.70 10.07
CA PRO A 186 -8.42 2.28 10.18
C PRO A 186 -9.05 1.51 9.02
N ILE A 187 -8.26 0.60 8.40
CA ILE A 187 -8.75 -0.24 7.30
C ILE A 187 -8.52 -1.71 7.64
N ALA A 188 -9.61 -2.43 7.81
CA ALA A 188 -9.59 -3.87 7.96
C ALA A 188 -9.54 -4.55 6.59
N VAL A 189 -8.72 -5.60 6.45
CA VAL A 189 -8.58 -6.36 5.21
C VAL A 189 -8.50 -7.86 5.53
N THR A 190 -9.17 -8.69 4.73
CA THR A 190 -9.16 -10.16 4.88
C THR A 190 -8.32 -10.87 3.82
N SER A 191 -7.27 -10.22 3.29
CA SER A 191 -6.48 -10.66 2.14
C SER A 191 -5.77 -12.01 2.33
N ALA A 192 -5.36 -12.36 3.56
CA ALA A 192 -4.65 -13.60 3.83
C ALA A 192 -5.45 -14.87 3.55
N LYS A 193 -6.78 -14.79 3.45
CA LYS A 193 -7.59 -15.97 3.06
C LYS A 193 -7.40 -16.38 1.62
N CYS A 194 -7.09 -15.42 0.74
CA CYS A 194 -6.87 -15.66 -0.69
C CYS A 194 -5.38 -15.65 -1.06
N TRP A 195 -4.62 -14.75 -0.44
CA TRP A 195 -3.18 -14.57 -0.69
C TRP A 195 -2.38 -14.63 0.62
N PRO A 196 -2.12 -15.84 1.15
CA PRO A 196 -1.43 -16.00 2.43
C PRO A 196 0.00 -15.47 2.39
N ARG A 197 0.48 -15.00 3.55
CA ARG A 197 1.88 -14.58 3.73
C ARG A 197 2.84 -15.73 3.38
N LYS A 198 3.88 -15.43 2.57
CA LYS A 198 4.92 -16.37 2.15
C LYS A 198 4.43 -17.60 1.35
N ALA A 199 3.14 -17.74 1.06
CA ALA A 199 2.65 -18.84 0.24
C ALA A 199 2.80 -18.53 -1.25
N PHE A 200 3.32 -19.48 -2.01
CA PHE A 200 3.34 -19.38 -3.47
C PHE A 200 1.94 -19.55 -4.04
N VAL A 201 1.19 -20.53 -3.55
CA VAL A 201 -0.17 -20.81 -4.00
C VAL A 201 -1.16 -19.81 -3.42
N LYS A 202 -1.95 -19.19 -4.27
CA LYS A 202 -3.07 -18.30 -3.93
C LYS A 202 -4.37 -19.02 -4.26
N HIS A 203 -5.43 -18.65 -3.57
CA HIS A 203 -6.74 -19.27 -3.67
C HIS A 203 -7.79 -18.27 -4.14
N ALA A 204 -8.68 -18.71 -5.00
CA ALA A 204 -9.84 -17.91 -5.37
C ALA A 204 -10.71 -17.61 -4.14
N GLY A 205 -11.37 -16.45 -4.16
CA GLY A 205 -12.24 -16.05 -3.07
C GLY A 205 -12.46 -14.55 -3.01
N MET A 206 -13.18 -14.12 -1.97
CA MET A 206 -13.52 -12.71 -1.73
C MET A 206 -12.61 -12.13 -0.64
N VAL A 207 -11.97 -11.01 -0.94
CA VAL A 207 -11.25 -10.16 0.02
C VAL A 207 -12.17 -9.03 0.43
N ASP A 208 -12.50 -8.94 1.70
CA ASP A 208 -13.27 -7.84 2.25
C ASP A 208 -12.31 -6.74 2.70
N VAL A 209 -12.65 -5.50 2.36
CA VAL A 209 -11.95 -4.27 2.75
C VAL A 209 -12.97 -3.35 3.39
N THR A 210 -12.72 -2.92 4.62
CA THR A 210 -13.63 -2.02 5.35
C THR A 210 -12.85 -0.82 5.86
N ALA A 211 -13.21 0.37 5.39
CA ALA A 211 -12.77 1.61 6.03
C ALA A 211 -13.68 1.88 7.23
N ILE A 212 -13.09 1.83 8.43
CA ILE A 212 -13.82 1.95 9.70
C ILE A 212 -14.05 3.44 10.00
N ASP A 213 -15.25 3.78 10.47
CA ASP A 213 -15.54 5.16 10.91
C ASP A 213 -14.58 5.58 12.03
N ARG A 214 -13.97 6.74 11.87
CA ARG A 214 -13.11 7.37 12.87
C ARG A 214 -13.79 7.59 14.23
N LYS A 215 -15.13 7.69 14.28
CA LYS A 215 -15.93 7.83 15.50
C LYS A 215 -16.09 6.53 16.28
N SER A 216 -15.81 5.38 15.64
CA SER A 216 -15.94 4.06 16.26
C SER A 216 -14.67 3.62 17.02
N VAL A 217 -13.66 4.48 17.12
CA VAL A 217 -12.33 4.18 17.70
C VAL A 217 -12.13 4.87 19.06
N VAL A 218 -13.24 5.27 19.71
CA VAL A 218 -13.23 5.83 21.07
C VAL A 218 -13.50 4.73 22.09
#